data_cf1053858536a3c77ed9763baef0b6d4
#
_entry.id   cf1053858536a3c77ed9763baef0b6d4
#
_cell.length_a   1.000
_cell.length_b   1.000
_cell.length_c   1.000
_cell.angle_alpha   90.00
_cell.angle_beta   90.00
_cell.angle_gamma   90.00
#
_symmetry.space_group_name_H-M   'P 1'
#
loop_
_entity.id
_entity.type
_entity.pdbx_description
1 polymer ?
#
loop_
_entity_poly.entity_id
_entity_poly.type
_entity_poly.pdbx_seq_one_letter_code
_entity_poly.pdbx_strand_id
1 'polypeptide(L)'
;GLIPEFDSMEKKVFVTHADVDHCGLLPGFDTVYASEDTAECLRMEYENGNGYREHNPLHKPYIQICKILTSYQPTDPKKVRTVGGKAEGEGALMRTGFFDFEEMHFELYQGKGGHLPGESVLIDYENHVVFSGDVFINMKDMTAQQAQYNHYAPILMTSVDTDPRLCAEERRALFARLGAGTWQIFGGHGGKKTYILKAAE
;
A
#
# COMPACT_ATOMS: atom_id res chain seq x y z
N GLY A 1 17.53 0.91 18.46
CA GLY A 1 16.54 1.74 17.75
C GLY A 1 16.75 3.22 17.92
N LEU A 2 16.12 4.05 17.08
CA LEU A 2 16.18 5.53 17.20
C LEU A 2 15.38 6.06 18.40
N ILE A 3 14.42 5.25 18.88
CA ILE A 3 13.53 5.58 20.02
C ILE A 3 13.53 4.38 20.95
N PRO A 4 14.43 4.36 21.98
CA PRO A 4 14.60 3.21 22.86
C PRO A 4 13.32 2.74 23.57
N GLU A 5 12.38 3.67 23.86
CA GLU A 5 11.11 3.35 24.50
C GLU A 5 10.26 2.40 23.65
N PHE A 6 10.43 2.39 22.33
CA PHE A 6 9.69 1.50 21.42
C PHE A 6 10.32 0.12 21.28
N ASP A 7 11.56 -0.07 21.74
CA ASP A 7 12.24 -1.36 21.57
C ASP A 7 11.58 -2.48 22.37
N SER A 8 10.93 -2.14 23.51
CA SER A 8 10.20 -3.09 24.36
C SER A 8 8.71 -3.25 24.02
N MET A 9 8.17 -2.45 23.10
CA MET A 9 6.76 -2.50 22.70
C MET A 9 6.54 -3.51 21.58
N GLU A 10 5.41 -4.22 21.61
CA GLU A 10 4.96 -5.00 20.46
C GLU A 10 4.64 -4.05 19.29
N LYS A 11 5.24 -4.33 18.14
CA LYS A 11 5.10 -3.50 16.93
C LYS A 11 4.30 -4.24 15.87
N LYS A 12 3.18 -3.68 15.50
CA LYS A 12 2.29 -4.21 14.46
C LYS A 12 2.19 -3.23 13.30
N VAL A 13 2.07 -3.73 12.10
CA VAL A 13 1.89 -2.93 10.89
C VAL A 13 0.94 -3.62 9.94
N PHE A 14 0.14 -2.85 9.22
CA PHE A 14 -0.56 -3.29 8.01
C PHE A 14 0.22 -2.78 6.81
N VAL A 15 0.65 -3.68 5.92
CA VAL A 15 1.27 -3.32 4.65
C VAL A 15 0.24 -3.42 3.54
N THR A 16 0.05 -2.34 2.80
CA THR A 16 -0.97 -2.27 1.75
C THR A 16 -0.60 -3.08 0.52
N HIS A 17 0.68 -3.11 0.16
CA HIS A 17 1.21 -3.85 -0.99
C HIS A 17 2.71 -4.11 -0.85
N ALA A 18 3.23 -5.04 -1.66
CA ALA A 18 4.61 -5.54 -1.55
C ALA A 18 5.57 -4.80 -2.51
N ASP A 19 5.67 -3.47 -2.39
CA ASP A 19 6.71 -2.73 -3.10
C ASP A 19 7.90 -2.39 -2.17
N VAL A 20 9.08 -2.24 -2.74
CA VAL A 20 10.35 -2.10 -2.00
C VAL A 20 10.37 -0.91 -1.05
N ASP A 21 9.75 0.20 -1.43
CA ASP A 21 9.69 1.43 -0.63
C ASP A 21 8.62 1.38 0.48
N HIS A 22 7.70 0.43 0.43
CA HIS A 22 6.72 0.16 1.49
C HIS A 22 7.15 -0.96 2.44
N CYS A 23 8.08 -1.83 2.01
CA CYS A 23 8.45 -3.03 2.75
C CYS A 23 9.77 -2.91 3.52
N GLY A 24 10.55 -1.84 3.30
CA GLY A 24 11.91 -1.72 3.84
C GLY A 24 12.02 -1.77 5.38
N LEU A 25 10.99 -1.39 6.10
CA LEU A 25 10.96 -1.39 7.58
C LEU A 25 10.23 -2.61 8.18
N LEU A 26 9.57 -3.45 7.38
CA LEU A 26 8.77 -4.58 7.88
C LEU A 26 9.55 -5.56 8.76
N PRO A 27 10.85 -5.85 8.51
CA PRO A 27 11.62 -6.73 9.40
C PRO A 27 11.70 -6.25 10.85
N GLY A 28 11.51 -4.95 11.10
CA GLY A 28 11.50 -4.35 12.43
C GLY A 28 10.20 -4.53 13.22
N PHE A 29 9.14 -5.05 12.58
CA PHE A 29 7.85 -5.30 13.23
C PHE A 29 7.74 -6.75 13.72
N ASP A 30 6.94 -6.95 14.77
CA ASP A 30 6.67 -8.27 15.35
C ASP A 30 5.56 -9.00 14.58
N THR A 31 4.57 -8.24 14.10
CA THR A 31 3.46 -8.75 13.28
C THR A 31 3.21 -7.82 12.09
N VAL A 32 3.11 -8.41 10.91
CA VAL A 32 2.80 -7.74 9.65
C VAL A 32 1.46 -8.27 9.13
N TYR A 33 0.46 -7.41 9.02
CA TYR A 33 -0.82 -7.76 8.41
C TYR A 33 -0.81 -7.39 6.93
N ALA A 34 -1.35 -8.26 6.09
CA ALA A 34 -1.40 -8.09 4.65
C ALA A 34 -2.58 -8.83 4.03
N SER A 35 -2.99 -8.46 2.81
CA SER A 35 -3.87 -9.31 1.99
C SER A 35 -3.17 -10.63 1.63
N GLU A 36 -3.93 -11.63 1.18
CA GLU A 36 -3.38 -12.92 0.75
C GLU A 36 -2.36 -12.74 -0.39
N ASP A 37 -2.68 -11.95 -1.41
CA ASP A 37 -1.79 -11.73 -2.56
C ASP A 37 -0.53 -10.94 -2.17
N THR A 38 -0.65 -9.94 -1.29
CA THR A 38 0.51 -9.21 -0.76
C THR A 38 1.40 -10.14 0.07
N ALA A 39 0.81 -10.98 0.93
CA ALA A 39 1.54 -11.96 1.74
C ALA A 39 2.29 -12.97 0.85
N GLU A 40 1.67 -13.41 -0.24
CA GLU A 40 2.32 -14.30 -1.22
C GLU A 40 3.49 -13.62 -1.92
N CYS A 41 3.35 -12.34 -2.32
CA CYS A 41 4.46 -11.57 -2.89
C CYS A 41 5.65 -11.46 -1.92
N LEU A 42 5.38 -11.16 -0.63
CA LEU A 42 6.40 -11.10 0.41
C LEU A 42 7.08 -12.46 0.64
N ARG A 43 6.31 -13.56 0.63
CA ARG A 43 6.83 -14.91 0.77
C ARG A 43 7.73 -15.28 -0.41
N MET A 44 7.28 -15.03 -1.64
CA MET A 44 8.07 -15.29 -2.85
C MET A 44 9.39 -14.52 -2.86
N GLU A 45 9.37 -13.26 -2.42
CA GLU A 45 10.58 -12.45 -2.31
C GLU A 45 11.55 -13.02 -1.27
N TYR A 46 11.05 -13.44 -0.10
CA TYR A 46 11.87 -14.04 0.95
C TYR A 46 12.54 -15.35 0.48
N GLU A 47 11.79 -16.21 -0.23
CA GLU A 47 12.28 -17.51 -0.71
C GLU A 47 13.22 -17.39 -1.91
N ASN A 48 12.95 -16.46 -2.83
CA ASN A 48 13.63 -16.39 -4.13
C ASN A 48 14.56 -15.18 -4.29
N GLY A 49 14.53 -14.23 -3.35
CA GLY A 49 15.33 -13.01 -3.39
C GLY A 49 14.86 -11.94 -4.38
N ASN A 50 13.77 -12.20 -5.14
CA ASN A 50 13.21 -11.26 -6.10
C ASN A 50 11.76 -10.94 -5.76
N GLY A 51 11.45 -9.66 -5.60
CA GLY A 51 10.08 -9.18 -5.43
C GLY A 51 9.29 -9.20 -6.75
N TYR A 52 7.99 -8.91 -6.65
CA TYR A 52 7.08 -8.96 -7.80
C TYR A 52 7.58 -8.15 -8.99
N ARG A 53 8.03 -6.91 -8.79
CA ARG A 53 8.52 -6.04 -9.87
C ARG A 53 9.79 -6.55 -10.54
N GLU A 54 10.61 -7.32 -9.83
CA GLU A 54 11.87 -7.86 -10.38
C GLU A 54 11.66 -8.99 -11.40
N HIS A 55 10.43 -9.50 -11.52
CA HIS A 55 10.07 -10.41 -12.61
C HIS A 55 9.98 -9.68 -13.97
N ASN A 56 9.81 -8.35 -13.97
CA ASN A 56 9.90 -7.55 -15.18
C ASN A 56 11.36 -7.12 -15.41
N PRO A 57 12.02 -7.56 -16.52
CA PRO A 57 13.40 -7.22 -16.81
C PRO A 57 13.68 -5.71 -16.89
N LEU A 58 12.68 -4.91 -17.23
CA LEU A 58 12.81 -3.45 -17.32
C LEU A 58 12.83 -2.79 -15.92
N HIS A 59 12.15 -3.37 -14.94
CA HIS A 59 12.08 -2.84 -13.58
C HIS A 59 13.22 -3.36 -12.69
N LYS A 60 13.68 -4.58 -12.96
CA LYS A 60 14.64 -5.29 -12.10
C LYS A 60 15.89 -4.47 -11.75
N PRO A 61 16.60 -3.81 -12.68
CA PRO A 61 17.80 -3.07 -12.34
C PRO A 61 17.54 -1.92 -11.34
N TYR A 62 16.42 -1.22 -11.53
CA TYR A 62 16.02 -0.13 -10.63
C TYR A 62 15.73 -0.64 -9.22
N ILE A 63 14.91 -1.68 -9.10
CA ILE A 63 14.56 -2.27 -7.80
C ILE A 63 15.81 -2.81 -7.08
N GLN A 64 16.72 -3.46 -7.81
CA GLN A 64 17.97 -3.95 -7.22
C GLN A 64 18.86 -2.81 -6.69
N ILE A 65 18.94 -1.69 -7.40
CA ILE A 65 19.65 -0.50 -6.92
C ILE A 65 18.97 0.04 -5.64
N CYS A 66 17.65 0.15 -5.61
CA CYS A 66 16.91 0.57 -4.42
C CYS A 66 17.21 -0.33 -3.22
N LYS A 67 17.18 -1.65 -3.41
CA LYS A 67 17.48 -2.64 -2.36
C LYS A 67 18.89 -2.47 -1.80
N ILE A 68 19.87 -2.26 -2.67
CA ILE A 68 21.28 -2.03 -2.25
C ILE A 68 21.41 -0.74 -1.45
N LEU A 69 20.87 0.37 -1.96
CA LEU A 69 20.99 1.69 -1.34
C LEU A 69 20.28 1.78 0.02
N THR A 70 19.21 1.03 0.21
CA THR A 70 18.42 1.01 1.46
C THR A 70 18.82 -0.11 2.41
N SER A 71 19.77 -0.96 2.04
CA SER A 71 20.10 -2.19 2.78
C SER A 71 18.87 -3.06 3.06
N TYR A 72 17.97 -3.13 2.07
CA TYR A 72 16.70 -3.84 2.14
C TYR A 72 16.88 -5.30 2.54
N GLN A 73 16.02 -5.76 3.42
CA GLN A 73 15.91 -7.16 3.83
C GLN A 73 14.48 -7.64 3.63
N PRO A 74 14.26 -8.80 3.01
CA PRO A 74 12.93 -9.36 2.88
C PRO A 74 12.32 -9.71 4.25
N THR A 75 11.00 -9.61 4.35
CA THR A 75 10.27 -9.90 5.58
C THR A 75 10.13 -11.41 5.81
N ASP A 76 10.44 -11.89 7.03
CA ASP A 76 10.20 -13.29 7.41
C ASP A 76 8.68 -13.61 7.31
N PRO A 77 8.27 -14.57 6.47
CA PRO A 77 6.86 -14.95 6.31
C PRO A 77 6.17 -15.39 7.61
N LYS A 78 6.94 -15.85 8.61
CA LYS A 78 6.40 -16.23 9.92
C LYS A 78 5.79 -15.06 10.69
N LYS A 79 6.21 -13.82 10.38
CA LYS A 79 5.66 -12.61 10.97
C LYS A 79 4.39 -12.14 10.24
N VAL A 80 4.13 -12.64 9.04
CA VAL A 80 3.00 -12.19 8.20
C VAL A 80 1.72 -12.92 8.62
N ARG A 81 0.65 -12.14 8.77
CA ARG A 81 -0.72 -12.60 9.05
C ARG A 81 -1.62 -12.10 7.94
N THR A 82 -2.25 -13.00 7.22
CA THR A 82 -3.23 -12.64 6.19
C THR A 82 -4.52 -12.17 6.82
N VAL A 83 -5.11 -11.13 6.24
CA VAL A 83 -6.38 -10.55 6.64
C VAL A 83 -7.26 -10.33 5.42
N GLY A 84 -8.58 -10.29 5.66
CA GLY A 84 -9.55 -10.32 4.57
C GLY A 84 -9.74 -11.74 4.02
N GLY A 85 -10.46 -11.83 2.92
CA GLY A 85 -10.78 -13.08 2.25
C GLY A 85 -10.93 -12.88 0.75
N LYS A 86 -11.74 -13.74 0.12
CA LYS A 86 -12.04 -13.57 -1.31
C LYS A 86 -12.76 -12.26 -1.55
N ALA A 87 -12.39 -11.60 -2.65
CA ALA A 87 -13.02 -10.36 -3.07
C ALA A 87 -14.51 -10.56 -3.35
N GLU A 88 -15.34 -9.71 -2.78
CA GLU A 88 -16.80 -9.72 -2.94
C GLU A 88 -17.26 -8.52 -3.75
N GLY A 89 -18.19 -8.76 -4.68
CA GLY A 89 -18.81 -7.74 -5.52
C GLY A 89 -18.16 -7.64 -6.91
N GLU A 90 -18.56 -6.59 -7.62
CA GLU A 90 -18.08 -6.29 -8.97
C GLU A 90 -17.37 -4.94 -8.97
N GLY A 91 -16.52 -4.71 -9.99
CA GLY A 91 -15.82 -3.45 -10.19
C GLY A 91 -14.31 -3.54 -10.02
N ALA A 92 -13.66 -2.40 -10.05
CA ALA A 92 -12.20 -2.30 -9.98
C ALA A 92 -11.68 -2.42 -8.54
N LEU A 93 -12.47 -2.04 -7.54
CA LEU A 93 -12.12 -2.13 -6.12
C LEU A 93 -13.20 -2.95 -5.41
N MET A 94 -12.84 -4.10 -4.87
CA MET A 94 -13.77 -5.07 -4.30
C MET A 94 -13.52 -5.24 -2.80
N ARG A 95 -14.60 -5.43 -2.01
CA ARG A 95 -14.47 -5.68 -0.59
C ARG A 95 -13.91 -7.09 -0.35
N THR A 96 -12.96 -7.19 0.57
CA THR A 96 -12.35 -8.47 0.99
C THR A 96 -12.63 -8.83 2.44
N GLY A 97 -13.19 -7.91 3.23
CA GLY A 97 -13.55 -8.18 4.62
C GLY A 97 -13.43 -6.97 5.51
N PHE A 98 -13.09 -7.23 6.75
CA PHE A 98 -12.92 -6.23 7.81
C PHE A 98 -11.59 -6.44 8.53
N PHE A 99 -11.07 -5.38 9.11
CA PHE A 99 -9.86 -5.41 9.93
C PHE A 99 -9.96 -4.41 11.06
N ASP A 100 -9.88 -4.91 12.28
CA ASP A 100 -9.85 -4.07 13.47
C ASP A 100 -8.40 -3.83 13.89
N PHE A 101 -8.04 -2.58 14.07
CA PHE A 101 -6.74 -2.19 14.55
C PHE A 101 -6.91 -1.16 15.67
N GLU A 102 -6.66 -1.59 16.89
CA GLU A 102 -6.98 -0.84 18.12
C GLU A 102 -8.47 -0.40 18.13
N GLU A 103 -8.74 0.91 18.19
CA GLU A 103 -10.09 1.48 18.22
C GLU A 103 -10.65 1.77 16.81
N MET A 104 -9.92 1.44 15.76
CA MET A 104 -10.33 1.68 14.38
C MET A 104 -10.90 0.42 13.74
N HIS A 105 -12.01 0.57 13.03
CA HIS A 105 -12.72 -0.51 12.34
C HIS A 105 -12.70 -0.27 10.84
N PHE A 106 -11.88 -1.03 10.13
CA PHE A 106 -11.71 -0.85 8.70
C PHE A 106 -12.52 -1.87 7.89
N GLU A 107 -13.22 -1.39 6.87
CA GLU A 107 -13.54 -2.23 5.73
C GLU A 107 -12.31 -2.34 4.84
N LEU A 108 -11.98 -3.58 4.45
CA LEU A 108 -10.87 -3.88 3.55
C LEU A 108 -11.38 -3.99 2.12
N TYR A 109 -10.68 -3.31 1.23
CA TYR A 109 -10.88 -3.39 -0.20
C TYR A 109 -9.59 -3.75 -0.90
N GLN A 110 -9.68 -4.48 -2.00
CA GLN A 110 -8.54 -4.85 -2.84
C GLN A 110 -8.83 -4.51 -4.29
N GLY A 111 -7.86 -3.92 -4.96
CA GLY A 111 -7.86 -3.69 -6.39
C GLY A 111 -7.58 -4.98 -7.18
N LYS A 112 -7.63 -4.88 -8.49
CA LYS A 112 -7.29 -5.96 -9.43
C LYS A 112 -5.81 -5.96 -9.82
N GLY A 113 -5.00 -5.19 -9.13
CA GLY A 113 -3.55 -5.10 -9.37
C GLY A 113 -3.16 -3.97 -10.31
N GLY A 114 -3.89 -2.87 -10.31
CA GLY A 114 -3.56 -1.70 -11.12
C GLY A 114 -2.19 -1.15 -10.78
N HIS A 115 -1.90 -0.93 -9.51
CA HIS A 115 -0.55 -0.60 -9.04
C HIS A 115 0.25 -1.88 -8.80
N LEU A 116 -0.17 -2.70 -7.83
CA LEU A 116 0.42 -4.02 -7.56
C LEU A 116 -0.66 -5.05 -7.18
N PRO A 117 -0.42 -6.35 -7.42
CA PRO A 117 -1.29 -7.40 -6.92
C PRO A 117 -1.43 -7.33 -5.40
N GLY A 118 -2.65 -7.53 -4.91
CA GLY A 118 -2.94 -7.57 -3.49
C GLY A 118 -3.03 -6.20 -2.82
N GLU A 119 -2.83 -5.09 -3.55
CA GLU A 119 -2.89 -3.77 -2.97
C GLU A 119 -4.22 -3.53 -2.28
N SER A 120 -4.13 -3.20 -0.99
CA SER A 120 -5.26 -3.05 -0.09
C SER A 120 -5.56 -1.58 0.20
N VAL A 121 -6.84 -1.25 0.23
CA VAL A 121 -7.37 0.02 0.70
C VAL A 121 -8.17 -0.25 1.98
N LEU A 122 -7.91 0.52 3.03
CA LEU A 122 -8.60 0.44 4.31
C LEU A 122 -9.48 1.68 4.47
N ILE A 123 -10.76 1.48 4.75
CA ILE A 123 -11.72 2.57 4.93
C ILE A 123 -12.40 2.41 6.29
N ASP A 124 -12.22 3.39 7.16
CA ASP A 124 -12.97 3.57 8.39
C ASP A 124 -14.11 4.57 8.11
N TYR A 125 -15.32 4.05 7.97
CA TYR A 125 -16.49 4.87 7.66
C TYR A 125 -17.01 5.67 8.86
N GLU A 126 -16.72 5.24 10.07
CA GLU A 126 -17.13 5.94 11.29
C GLU A 126 -16.29 7.21 11.49
N ASN A 127 -14.98 7.07 11.35
CA ASN A 127 -14.03 8.17 11.53
C ASN A 127 -13.73 8.94 10.24
N HIS A 128 -14.29 8.54 9.11
CA HIS A 128 -14.01 9.10 7.77
C HIS A 128 -12.52 9.13 7.43
N VAL A 129 -11.83 8.00 7.66
CA VAL A 129 -10.39 7.83 7.41
C VAL A 129 -10.17 6.78 6.34
N VAL A 130 -9.23 7.04 5.44
CA VAL A 130 -8.81 6.11 4.39
C VAL A 130 -7.29 5.98 4.39
N PHE A 131 -6.80 4.73 4.35
CA PHE A 131 -5.44 4.40 3.96
C PHE A 131 -5.49 3.71 2.61
N SER A 132 -4.95 4.36 1.58
CA SER A 132 -5.17 3.94 0.20
C SER A 132 -3.99 3.23 -0.47
N GLY A 133 -2.85 3.09 0.24
CA GLY A 133 -1.64 2.67 -0.46
C GLY A 133 -1.37 3.58 -1.67
N ASP A 134 -0.88 3.02 -2.74
CA ASP A 134 -0.54 3.74 -3.97
C ASP A 134 -1.69 3.84 -4.98
N VAL A 135 -2.87 3.28 -4.66
CA VAL A 135 -4.11 3.59 -5.42
C VAL A 135 -4.32 5.10 -5.48
N PHE A 136 -4.00 5.82 -4.40
CA PHE A 136 -3.98 7.29 -4.39
C PHE A 136 -2.73 7.81 -3.71
N ILE A 137 -2.04 8.76 -4.35
CA ILE A 137 -0.90 9.49 -3.80
C ILE A 137 -1.17 11.01 -3.87
N ASN A 138 -0.71 11.75 -2.86
CA ASN A 138 -0.88 13.21 -2.81
C ASN A 138 0.41 13.93 -3.23
N MET A 139 0.63 14.05 -4.53
CA MET A 139 1.82 14.67 -5.10
C MET A 139 2.05 16.12 -4.66
N LYS A 140 0.98 16.83 -4.25
CA LYS A 140 1.09 18.28 -3.91
C LYS A 140 1.84 18.53 -2.61
N ASP A 141 1.81 17.59 -1.68
CA ASP A 141 2.39 17.73 -0.35
C ASP A 141 3.70 16.91 -0.20
N MET A 142 4.27 16.48 -1.30
CA MET A 142 5.60 15.88 -1.32
C MET A 142 6.69 16.91 -1.04
N THR A 143 7.72 16.51 -0.30
CA THR A 143 8.95 17.30 -0.21
C THR A 143 9.60 17.42 -1.59
N ALA A 144 10.46 18.43 -1.77
CA ALA A 144 11.18 18.61 -3.03
C ALA A 144 12.00 17.35 -3.43
N GLN A 145 12.58 16.65 -2.45
CA GLN A 145 13.33 15.42 -2.68
C GLN A 145 12.41 14.26 -3.11
N GLN A 146 11.27 14.08 -2.43
CA GLN A 146 10.27 13.07 -2.81
C GLN A 146 9.73 13.33 -4.21
N ALA A 147 9.36 14.59 -4.52
CA ALA A 147 8.87 14.96 -5.83
C ALA A 147 9.91 14.70 -6.94
N GLN A 148 11.18 15.01 -6.68
CA GLN A 148 12.28 14.73 -7.60
C GLN A 148 12.46 13.22 -7.82
N TYR A 149 12.46 12.43 -6.76
CA TYR A 149 12.57 10.96 -6.85
C TYR A 149 11.41 10.37 -7.67
N ASN A 150 10.18 10.75 -7.37
CA ASN A 150 9.00 10.29 -8.10
C ASN A 150 8.99 10.76 -9.57
N HIS A 151 9.65 11.87 -9.88
CA HIS A 151 9.83 12.32 -11.26
C HIS A 151 10.72 11.35 -12.09
N TYR A 152 11.70 10.74 -11.45
CA TYR A 152 12.61 9.81 -12.14
C TYR A 152 12.06 8.38 -12.24
N ALA A 153 11.21 7.96 -11.31
CA ALA A 153 10.69 6.59 -11.27
C ALA A 153 10.05 6.14 -12.61
N PRO A 154 9.17 6.92 -13.26
CA PRO A 154 8.58 6.53 -14.56
C PRO A 154 9.60 6.44 -15.69
N ILE A 155 10.70 7.18 -15.62
CA ILE A 155 11.77 7.13 -16.62
C ILE A 155 12.57 5.84 -16.47
N LEU A 156 12.81 5.42 -15.23
CA LEU A 156 13.60 4.23 -14.90
C LEU A 156 12.80 2.93 -15.02
N MET A 157 11.49 2.99 -14.81
CA MET A 157 10.60 1.81 -14.81
C MET A 157 9.50 1.85 -15.88
N THR A 158 9.47 2.84 -16.76
CA THR A 158 8.41 3.07 -17.75
C THR A 158 7.05 3.45 -17.15
N SER A 159 6.65 2.85 -16.05
CA SER A 159 5.47 3.18 -15.25
C SER A 159 5.69 2.67 -13.82
N VAL A 160 5.17 3.40 -12.84
CA VAL A 160 5.09 2.93 -11.44
C VAL A 160 3.91 1.99 -11.23
N ASP A 161 2.88 2.08 -12.07
CA ASP A 161 1.74 1.17 -12.05
C ASP A 161 1.96 -0.02 -12.97
N THR A 162 1.52 -1.21 -12.54
CA THR A 162 1.50 -2.41 -13.38
C THR A 162 0.54 -2.24 -14.56
N ASP A 163 -0.65 -1.68 -14.28
CA ASP A 163 -1.64 -1.23 -15.27
C ASP A 163 -2.18 0.16 -14.88
N PRO A 164 -1.68 1.26 -15.51
CA PRO A 164 -2.10 2.61 -15.18
C PRO A 164 -3.59 2.89 -15.41
N ARG A 165 -4.22 2.20 -16.37
CA ARG A 165 -5.66 2.36 -16.63
C ARG A 165 -6.47 1.76 -15.50
N LEU A 166 -6.13 0.53 -15.12
CA LEU A 166 -6.76 -0.17 -14.03
C LEU A 166 -6.55 0.56 -12.70
N CYS A 167 -5.35 1.04 -12.40
CA CYS A 167 -5.08 1.86 -11.21
C CYS A 167 -5.95 3.12 -11.18
N ALA A 168 -6.15 3.79 -12.33
CA ALA A 168 -7.06 4.94 -12.43
C ALA A 168 -8.53 4.55 -12.22
N GLU A 169 -8.96 3.34 -12.61
CA GLU A 169 -10.30 2.81 -12.34
C GLU A 169 -10.47 2.47 -10.87
N GLU A 170 -9.48 1.85 -10.24
CA GLU A 170 -9.45 1.56 -8.81
C GLU A 170 -9.56 2.84 -7.98
N ARG A 171 -8.82 3.89 -8.37
CA ARG A 171 -8.90 5.21 -7.74
C ARG A 171 -10.29 5.83 -7.87
N ARG A 172 -10.91 5.79 -9.05
CA ARG A 172 -12.29 6.26 -9.23
C ARG A 172 -13.27 5.46 -8.37
N ALA A 173 -13.10 4.14 -8.31
CA ALA A 173 -13.92 3.28 -7.48
C ALA A 173 -13.76 3.58 -5.99
N LEU A 174 -12.54 3.91 -5.52
CA LEU A 174 -12.31 4.37 -4.15
C LEU A 174 -13.15 5.61 -3.85
N PHE A 175 -13.00 6.68 -4.64
CA PHE A 175 -13.73 7.92 -4.39
C PHE A 175 -15.24 7.77 -4.51
N ALA A 176 -15.73 6.87 -5.36
CA ALA A 176 -17.15 6.58 -5.50
C ALA A 176 -17.74 5.84 -4.27
N ARG A 177 -16.91 5.19 -3.45
CA ARG A 177 -17.35 4.52 -2.22
C ARG A 177 -17.49 5.46 -1.04
N LEU A 178 -16.79 6.60 -1.08
CA LEU A 178 -16.84 7.56 0.01
C LEU A 178 -18.16 8.31 -0.02
N GLY A 179 -18.91 8.29 1.07
CA GLY A 179 -20.16 9.04 1.24
C GLY A 179 -19.92 10.53 1.47
N ALA A 180 -21.01 11.28 1.61
CA ALA A 180 -20.92 12.70 1.97
C ALA A 180 -20.21 12.88 3.31
N GLY A 181 -19.40 13.91 3.41
CA GLY A 181 -18.64 14.20 4.62
C GLY A 181 -17.24 14.75 4.33
N THR A 182 -16.47 14.91 5.40
CA THR A 182 -15.07 15.32 5.33
C THR A 182 -14.19 14.12 5.60
N TRP A 183 -13.50 13.65 4.59
CA TRP A 183 -12.63 12.48 4.63
C TRP A 183 -11.16 12.86 4.79
N GLN A 184 -10.43 12.08 5.58
CA GLN A 184 -8.97 12.15 5.68
C GLN A 184 -8.37 10.97 4.91
N ILE A 185 -7.67 11.23 3.81
CA ILE A 185 -7.08 10.21 2.96
C ILE A 185 -5.56 10.24 3.13
N PHE A 186 -5.01 9.12 3.57
CA PHE A 186 -3.59 8.86 3.69
C PHE A 186 -3.18 7.94 2.53
N GLY A 187 -2.49 8.52 1.54
CA GLY A 187 -1.93 7.78 0.42
C GLY A 187 -0.57 7.17 0.76
N GLY A 188 -0.04 6.35 -0.12
CA GLY A 188 1.29 5.77 0.06
C GLY A 188 2.39 6.82 0.03
N HIS A 189 2.21 7.88 -0.75
CA HIS A 189 3.18 8.98 -0.87
C HIS A 189 2.53 10.34 -0.69
N GLY A 190 3.33 11.28 -0.18
CA GLY A 190 2.93 12.66 0.07
C GLY A 190 2.20 12.85 1.38
N GLY A 191 1.58 14.01 1.53
CA GLY A 191 0.86 14.37 2.75
C GLY A 191 -0.60 13.88 2.75
N LYS A 192 -1.22 13.95 3.91
CA LYS A 192 -2.63 13.68 4.10
C LYS A 192 -3.50 14.59 3.22
N LYS A 193 -4.49 14.04 2.54
CA LYS A 193 -5.49 14.77 1.77
C LYS A 193 -6.80 14.90 2.54
N THR A 194 -7.26 16.12 2.78
CA THR A 194 -8.63 16.38 3.21
C THR A 194 -9.52 16.46 1.97
N TYR A 195 -10.57 15.65 1.92
CA TYR A 195 -11.50 15.55 0.80
C TYR A 195 -12.93 15.77 1.29
N ILE A 196 -13.61 16.78 0.74
CA ILE A 196 -14.96 17.15 1.15
C ILE A 196 -15.93 16.72 0.05
N LEU A 197 -16.80 15.77 0.37
CA LEU A 197 -17.87 15.30 -0.49
C LEU A 197 -19.21 15.89 -0.04
N LYS A 198 -19.91 16.52 -0.96
CA LYS A 198 -21.28 16.99 -0.74
C LYS A 198 -22.25 15.83 -0.95
N ALA A 199 -23.36 15.81 -0.21
CA ALA A 199 -24.47 14.93 -0.53
C ALA A 199 -24.93 15.23 -1.97
N ALA A 200 -25.28 14.18 -2.72
CA ALA A 200 -25.96 14.34 -3.98
C ALA A 200 -27.32 15.02 -3.72
N GLU A 201 -27.62 16.09 -4.43
CA GLU A 201 -28.92 16.76 -4.40
C GLU A 201 -30.02 15.88 -5.01
#